data_aed91a71877195f22dd5f89ea06f38ce
#
_entry.id   aed91a71877195f22dd5f89ea06f38ce
#
_cell.length_a   1.000
_cell.length_b   1.000
_cell.length_c   1.000
_cell.angle_alpha   90.00
_cell.angle_beta   90.00
_cell.angle_gamma   90.00
#
_symmetry.space_group_name_H-M   'P 1'
#
loop_
_entity.id
_entity.type
_entity.pdbx_description
1 polymer ?
#
loop_
_entity_poly.entity_id
_entity_poly.type
_entity_poly.pdbx_seq_one_letter_code
_entity_poly.pdbx_strand_id
1 'polypeptide(L)'
;MMFKSTRLMGALSLALAALGAQAGQLTVYSSAGADVLKIYADQFAKSHPAIKVNWVRDSTGIMQAKLMAEKDNPRADVVFGHTVANLVTLGQAGMLTPYAPKGMERLNAMYLPKSNPPSWVGMYGWASAICFNTIEAKKSNIPKPVKWTDLTLPAFKGKVTMPNPASSGTGLLMVNAWIQMWGEEKAWAFMDKLHENIASYSHSGDKPCEQAGAGEYVAGLSLPVRGGKVKTAGAPIEVIVAEEGTGWDMQVSAILKGSKNLEDAKVLMDWAISNEAMELYGRNSEVTAVPVKVPKMENVPTNIAEKMIKVDFDWVAKEQSRVVAEWRRRYDNKSEPRK
;
A
#
# COMPACT_ATOMS: atom_id res chain seq x y z
N MET A 1 35.24 0.27 -86.12
CA MET A 1 34.22 -0.45 -85.33
C MET A 1 34.67 -0.41 -83.88
N MET A 2 34.08 0.52 -83.11
CA MET A 2 34.46 0.74 -81.70
C MET A 2 33.30 0.34 -80.82
N PHE A 3 33.48 -0.66 -79.97
CA PHE A 3 32.50 -1.05 -78.96
C PHE A 3 32.73 -0.22 -77.68
N LYS A 4 31.76 0.57 -77.29
CA LYS A 4 31.69 1.26 -75.98
C LYS A 4 31.08 0.35 -74.96
N SER A 5 31.83 -0.06 -73.93
CA SER A 5 31.32 -0.78 -72.74
C SER A 5 30.85 0.21 -71.70
N THR A 6 29.53 0.20 -71.46
CA THR A 6 28.90 0.97 -70.38
C THR A 6 28.96 0.18 -69.06
N ARG A 7 29.66 0.69 -68.07
CA ARG A 7 29.70 0.15 -66.70
C ARG A 7 28.48 0.65 -65.94
N LEU A 8 27.58 -0.25 -65.59
CA LEU A 8 26.47 0.00 -64.65
C LEU A 8 27.04 -0.06 -63.21
N MET A 9 27.11 1.05 -62.53
CA MET A 9 27.36 1.12 -61.06
C MET A 9 26.04 0.91 -60.34
N GLY A 10 25.84 -0.28 -59.75
CA GLY A 10 24.72 -0.55 -58.86
C GLY A 10 24.98 0.08 -57.48
N ALA A 11 24.19 1.11 -57.16
CA ALA A 11 24.16 1.68 -55.81
C ALA A 11 23.33 0.77 -54.91
N LEU A 12 24.00 0.04 -54.01
CA LEU A 12 23.37 -0.76 -52.96
C LEU A 12 22.98 0.17 -51.80
N SER A 13 21.74 0.61 -51.76
CA SER A 13 21.16 1.40 -50.64
C SER A 13 20.93 0.47 -49.48
N LEU A 14 21.79 0.54 -48.47
CA LEU A 14 21.51 -0.03 -47.13
C LEU A 14 20.41 0.79 -46.47
N ALA A 15 19.17 0.27 -46.54
CA ALA A 15 18.09 0.73 -45.70
C ALA A 15 18.35 0.17 -44.29
N LEU A 16 18.96 0.97 -43.38
CA LEU A 16 18.89 0.69 -41.95
C LEU A 16 17.41 0.86 -41.54
N ALA A 17 16.71 -0.27 -41.40
CA ALA A 17 15.46 -0.31 -40.68
C ALA A 17 15.78 -0.01 -39.21
N ALA A 18 15.64 1.24 -38.80
CA ALA A 18 15.51 1.60 -37.39
C ALA A 18 14.25 0.91 -36.89
N LEU A 19 14.38 -0.26 -36.29
CA LEU A 19 13.36 -0.82 -35.42
C LEU A 19 13.23 0.17 -34.25
N GLY A 20 12.37 1.17 -34.45
CA GLY A 20 11.87 1.97 -33.35
C GLY A 20 11.20 1.01 -32.37
N ALA A 21 11.86 0.71 -31.26
CA ALA A 21 11.24 0.06 -30.15
C ALA A 21 10.00 0.91 -29.83
N GLN A 22 8.82 0.42 -30.22
CA GLN A 22 7.56 1.04 -29.86
C GLN A 22 7.51 0.92 -28.33
N ALA A 23 7.74 2.03 -27.63
CA ALA A 23 7.67 2.07 -26.19
C ALA A 23 6.30 1.55 -25.78
N GLY A 24 6.26 0.33 -25.28
CA GLY A 24 5.04 -0.27 -24.77
C GLY A 24 4.51 0.59 -23.63
N GLN A 25 3.21 0.64 -23.46
CA GLN A 25 2.63 1.30 -22.31
C GLN A 25 2.53 0.27 -21.18
N LEU A 26 3.38 0.40 -20.18
CA LEU A 26 3.36 -0.44 -18.98
C LEU A 26 2.09 -0.12 -18.17
N THR A 27 1.23 -1.09 -17.92
CA THR A 27 0.06 -0.92 -17.06
C THR A 27 0.38 -1.42 -15.65
N VAL A 28 0.24 -0.52 -14.66
CA VAL A 28 0.59 -0.80 -13.26
C VAL A 28 -0.63 -0.61 -12.38
N TYR A 29 -0.99 -1.67 -11.64
CA TYR A 29 -2.05 -1.63 -10.64
C TYR A 29 -1.45 -1.36 -9.27
N SER A 30 -2.07 -0.44 -8.51
CA SER A 30 -1.55 -0.03 -7.20
C SER A 30 -2.66 0.17 -6.17
N SER A 31 -2.35 -0.12 -4.90
CA SER A 31 -3.18 0.26 -3.75
C SER A 31 -2.50 1.25 -2.80
N ALA A 32 -1.37 1.82 -3.21
CA ALA A 32 -0.72 2.90 -2.46
C ALA A 32 -1.61 4.16 -2.38
N GLY A 33 -1.39 5.01 -1.39
CA GLY A 33 -2.09 6.30 -1.27
C GLY A 33 -1.90 7.15 -2.55
N ALA A 34 -2.95 7.85 -2.98
CA ALA A 34 -2.92 8.55 -4.28
C ALA A 34 -1.83 9.62 -4.36
N ASP A 35 -1.62 10.36 -3.26
CA ASP A 35 -0.62 11.43 -3.17
C ASP A 35 0.82 10.89 -3.23
N VAL A 36 1.10 9.80 -2.50
CA VAL A 36 2.44 9.18 -2.52
C VAL A 36 2.70 8.44 -3.82
N LEU A 37 1.67 7.79 -4.40
CA LEU A 37 1.80 7.13 -5.70
C LEU A 37 2.14 8.14 -6.80
N LYS A 38 1.54 9.34 -6.75
CA LYS A 38 1.89 10.41 -7.68
C LYS A 38 3.37 10.79 -7.60
N ILE A 39 3.92 10.93 -6.38
CA ILE A 39 5.34 11.24 -6.16
C ILE A 39 6.23 10.15 -6.79
N TYR A 40 5.87 8.88 -6.57
CA TYR A 40 6.63 7.74 -7.11
C TYR A 40 6.55 7.66 -8.64
N ALA A 41 5.35 7.86 -9.19
CA ALA A 41 5.11 7.86 -10.63
C ALA A 41 5.87 8.99 -11.34
N ASP A 42 5.83 10.22 -10.80
CA ASP A 42 6.54 11.38 -11.34
C ASP A 42 8.06 11.15 -11.32
N GLN A 43 8.60 10.58 -10.23
CA GLN A 43 10.03 10.31 -10.13
C GLN A 43 10.48 9.19 -11.07
N PHE A 44 9.71 8.10 -11.16
CA PHE A 44 9.99 7.03 -12.13
C PHE A 44 9.98 7.57 -13.56
N ALA A 45 8.98 8.37 -13.93
CA ALA A 45 8.90 8.97 -15.27
C ALA A 45 10.08 9.90 -15.57
N LYS A 46 10.61 10.61 -14.55
CA LYS A 46 11.78 11.46 -14.69
C LYS A 46 13.06 10.65 -14.89
N SER A 47 13.23 9.56 -14.15
CA SER A 47 14.42 8.69 -14.23
C SER A 47 14.39 7.79 -15.47
N HIS A 48 13.19 7.42 -15.96
CA HIS A 48 12.97 6.48 -17.06
C HIS A 48 12.01 7.05 -18.12
N PRO A 49 12.35 8.15 -18.80
CA PRO A 49 11.43 8.89 -19.68
C PRO A 49 10.98 8.09 -20.92
N ALA A 50 11.71 7.04 -21.28
CA ALA A 50 11.35 6.16 -22.39
C ALA A 50 10.20 5.21 -22.06
N ILE A 51 9.95 4.92 -20.77
CA ILE A 51 8.90 3.99 -20.32
C ILE A 51 7.64 4.78 -19.99
N LYS A 52 6.57 4.57 -20.75
CA LYS A 52 5.26 5.15 -20.48
C LYS A 52 4.48 4.25 -19.54
N VAL A 53 4.00 4.79 -18.43
CA VAL A 53 3.26 4.02 -17.42
C VAL A 53 1.82 4.52 -17.29
N ASN A 54 0.89 3.59 -17.41
CA ASN A 54 -0.52 3.79 -17.08
C ASN A 54 -0.76 3.28 -15.65
N TRP A 55 -0.92 4.20 -14.71
CA TRP A 55 -1.19 3.88 -13.31
C TRP A 55 -2.70 3.77 -13.06
N VAL A 56 -3.12 2.60 -12.61
CA VAL A 56 -4.51 2.34 -12.17
C VAL A 56 -4.50 2.12 -10.68
N ARG A 57 -5.19 2.98 -9.94
CA ARG A 57 -5.18 2.97 -8.47
C ARG A 57 -6.57 2.75 -7.91
N ASP A 58 -6.66 1.88 -6.89
CA ASP A 58 -7.86 1.74 -6.05
C ASP A 58 -7.47 1.30 -4.63
N SER A 59 -8.43 1.20 -3.72
CA SER A 59 -8.23 0.66 -2.37
C SER A 59 -7.89 -0.83 -2.43
N THR A 60 -7.13 -1.31 -1.45
CA THR A 60 -6.49 -2.63 -1.45
C THR A 60 -7.44 -3.79 -1.76
N GLY A 61 -8.60 -3.85 -1.11
CA GLY A 61 -9.56 -4.93 -1.33
C GLY A 61 -10.26 -4.85 -2.69
N ILE A 62 -10.48 -3.63 -3.20
CA ILE A 62 -11.07 -3.42 -4.54
C ILE A 62 -10.06 -3.83 -5.62
N MET A 63 -8.80 -3.42 -5.46
CA MET A 63 -7.73 -3.79 -6.37
C MET A 63 -7.48 -5.31 -6.38
N GLN A 64 -7.51 -5.95 -5.21
CA GLN A 64 -7.40 -7.40 -5.12
C GLN A 64 -8.55 -8.12 -5.85
N ALA A 65 -9.78 -7.67 -5.66
CA ALA A 65 -10.93 -8.24 -6.36
C ALA A 65 -10.82 -8.08 -7.89
N LYS A 66 -10.33 -6.91 -8.34
CA LYS A 66 -10.07 -6.64 -9.76
C LYS A 66 -9.00 -7.59 -10.33
N LEU A 67 -7.87 -7.72 -9.65
CA LEU A 67 -6.79 -8.63 -10.04
C LEU A 67 -7.30 -10.08 -10.17
N MET A 68 -8.03 -10.56 -9.16
CA MET A 68 -8.59 -11.91 -9.17
C MET A 68 -9.62 -12.13 -10.28
N ALA A 69 -10.45 -11.13 -10.59
CA ALA A 69 -11.40 -11.20 -11.69
C ALA A 69 -10.72 -11.23 -13.09
N GLU A 70 -9.51 -10.69 -13.18
CA GLU A 70 -8.70 -10.65 -14.41
C GLU A 70 -7.69 -11.82 -14.49
N LYS A 71 -7.76 -12.82 -13.59
CA LYS A 71 -6.79 -13.91 -13.47
C LYS A 71 -6.50 -14.62 -14.80
N ASP A 72 -7.53 -14.92 -15.58
CA ASP A 72 -7.40 -15.67 -16.82
C ASP A 72 -7.08 -14.79 -18.04
N ASN A 73 -7.19 -13.46 -17.88
CA ASN A 73 -6.83 -12.48 -18.89
C ASN A 73 -6.28 -11.20 -18.23
N PRO A 74 -5.05 -11.24 -17.68
CA PRO A 74 -4.43 -10.12 -16.99
C PRO A 74 -4.31 -8.89 -17.87
N ARG A 75 -4.69 -7.73 -17.33
CA ARG A 75 -4.63 -6.43 -18.02
C ARG A 75 -3.47 -5.54 -17.53
N ALA A 76 -2.93 -5.86 -16.38
CA ALA A 76 -1.77 -5.16 -15.83
C ALA A 76 -0.50 -5.99 -16.03
N ASP A 77 0.62 -5.28 -16.09
CA ASP A 77 1.96 -5.86 -16.18
C ASP A 77 2.59 -6.02 -14.78
N VAL A 78 2.34 -5.06 -13.90
CA VAL A 78 2.93 -4.98 -12.56
C VAL A 78 1.85 -4.64 -11.54
N VAL A 79 1.94 -5.26 -10.38
CA VAL A 79 1.32 -4.78 -9.14
C VAL A 79 2.39 -4.03 -8.36
N PHE A 80 2.16 -2.76 -8.05
CA PHE A 80 3.10 -1.89 -7.36
C PHE A 80 2.47 -1.33 -6.08
N GLY A 81 3.04 -1.66 -4.92
CA GLY A 81 2.51 -1.19 -3.65
C GLY A 81 1.17 -1.83 -3.27
N HIS A 82 1.21 -3.13 -3.01
CA HIS A 82 0.08 -3.90 -2.48
C HIS A 82 0.49 -4.57 -1.16
N THR A 83 -0.42 -5.22 -0.45
CA THR A 83 -0.12 -5.88 0.82
C THR A 83 0.52 -7.26 0.60
N VAL A 84 1.32 -7.74 1.57
CA VAL A 84 1.96 -9.06 1.50
C VAL A 84 0.95 -10.18 1.31
N ALA A 85 -0.10 -10.20 2.14
CA ALA A 85 -1.11 -11.25 2.08
C ALA A 85 -1.78 -11.37 0.71
N ASN A 86 -2.04 -10.24 0.05
CA ASN A 86 -2.63 -10.21 -1.28
C ASN A 86 -1.66 -10.74 -2.34
N LEU A 87 -0.36 -10.39 -2.27
CA LEU A 87 0.64 -10.94 -3.20
C LEU A 87 0.85 -12.44 -2.97
N VAL A 88 0.81 -12.91 -1.73
CA VAL A 88 0.82 -14.36 -1.43
C VAL A 88 -0.38 -15.04 -2.09
N THR A 89 -1.58 -14.47 -1.99
CA THR A 89 -2.78 -15.00 -2.65
C THR A 89 -2.63 -15.04 -4.18
N LEU A 90 -2.11 -13.98 -4.81
CA LEU A 90 -1.84 -13.95 -6.25
C LEU A 90 -0.78 -15.00 -6.64
N GLY A 91 0.25 -15.18 -5.83
CA GLY A 91 1.28 -16.21 -6.02
C GLY A 91 0.71 -17.62 -5.96
N GLN A 92 -0.13 -17.93 -4.97
CA GLN A 92 -0.84 -19.21 -4.84
C GLN A 92 -1.79 -19.47 -6.01
N ALA A 93 -2.37 -18.41 -6.58
CA ALA A 93 -3.20 -18.47 -7.79
C ALA A 93 -2.38 -18.62 -9.08
N GLY A 94 -1.05 -18.65 -9.01
CA GLY A 94 -0.15 -18.79 -10.17
C GLY A 94 -0.10 -17.55 -11.07
N MET A 95 -0.41 -16.37 -10.53
CA MET A 95 -0.54 -15.11 -11.27
C MET A 95 0.74 -14.27 -11.30
N LEU A 96 1.81 -14.69 -10.63
CA LEU A 96 3.05 -13.91 -10.53
C LEU A 96 4.17 -14.52 -11.39
N THR A 97 5.02 -13.66 -11.93
CA THR A 97 6.27 -14.03 -12.62
C THR A 97 7.43 -13.78 -11.66
N PRO A 98 8.17 -14.83 -11.24
CA PRO A 98 9.34 -14.66 -10.39
C PRO A 98 10.40 -13.80 -11.10
N TYR A 99 10.96 -12.84 -10.37
CA TYR A 99 12.04 -11.98 -10.84
C TYR A 99 12.89 -11.52 -9.66
N ALA A 100 14.22 -11.60 -9.81
CA ALA A 100 15.18 -11.09 -8.85
C ALA A 100 15.65 -9.68 -9.27
N PRO A 101 15.09 -8.61 -8.71
CA PRO A 101 15.51 -7.25 -9.07
C PRO A 101 16.96 -6.98 -8.69
N LYS A 102 17.63 -6.12 -9.46
CA LYS A 102 19.03 -5.70 -9.21
C LYS A 102 19.14 -5.01 -7.86
N GLY A 103 20.07 -5.44 -7.03
CA GLY A 103 20.28 -4.89 -5.69
C GLY A 103 19.40 -5.53 -4.60
N MET A 104 18.70 -6.61 -4.93
CA MET A 104 17.85 -7.36 -4.00
C MET A 104 18.61 -7.86 -2.75
N GLU A 105 19.89 -8.14 -2.87
CA GLU A 105 20.76 -8.58 -1.77
C GLU A 105 20.90 -7.56 -0.63
N ARG A 106 20.52 -6.30 -0.86
CA ARG A 106 20.51 -5.23 0.16
C ARG A 106 19.27 -5.26 1.05
N LEU A 107 18.21 -5.94 0.59
CA LEU A 107 16.95 -5.99 1.32
C LEU A 107 17.09 -6.83 2.59
N ASN A 108 16.47 -6.38 3.67
CA ASN A 108 16.29 -7.26 4.83
C ASN A 108 15.43 -8.47 4.42
N ALA A 109 15.79 -9.65 4.91
CA ALA A 109 15.11 -10.91 4.56
C ALA A 109 13.58 -10.89 4.78
N MET A 110 13.08 -10.08 5.72
CA MET A 110 11.65 -9.93 5.96
C MET A 110 10.90 -9.29 4.78
N TYR A 111 11.59 -8.60 3.88
CA TYR A 111 11.02 -7.96 2.69
C TYR A 111 11.07 -8.86 1.44
N LEU A 112 11.39 -10.13 1.60
CA LEU A 112 11.46 -11.12 0.54
C LEU A 112 10.59 -12.33 0.85
N PRO A 113 9.95 -12.96 -0.16
CA PRO A 113 9.34 -14.27 0.01
C PRO A 113 10.41 -15.34 0.19
N LYS A 114 9.98 -16.54 0.64
CA LYS A 114 10.87 -17.72 0.76
C LYS A 114 11.26 -18.32 -0.60
N SER A 115 10.60 -17.93 -1.70
CA SER A 115 10.90 -18.42 -3.06
C SER A 115 12.18 -17.81 -3.63
N ASN A 116 12.90 -18.57 -4.47
CA ASN A 116 14.06 -18.10 -5.19
C ASN A 116 13.99 -18.58 -6.66
N PRO A 117 13.91 -17.69 -7.67
CA PRO A 117 13.82 -16.22 -7.52
C PRO A 117 12.53 -15.78 -6.82
N PRO A 118 12.54 -14.59 -6.19
CA PRO A 118 11.37 -14.09 -5.46
C PRO A 118 10.19 -13.81 -6.40
N SER A 119 8.98 -14.12 -5.95
CA SER A 119 7.77 -13.81 -6.70
C SER A 119 7.25 -12.38 -6.45
N TRP A 120 7.74 -11.72 -5.41
CA TRP A 120 7.49 -10.31 -5.09
C TRP A 120 8.66 -9.75 -4.26
N VAL A 121 8.75 -8.44 -4.14
CA VAL A 121 9.71 -7.74 -3.27
C VAL A 121 9.01 -6.69 -2.44
N GLY A 122 9.43 -6.58 -1.17
CA GLY A 122 8.98 -5.51 -0.27
C GLY A 122 9.73 -4.22 -0.51
N MET A 123 9.04 -3.09 -0.33
CA MET A 123 9.58 -1.76 -0.53
C MET A 123 9.69 -0.98 0.78
N TYR A 124 8.60 -0.88 1.51
CA TYR A 124 8.54 -0.16 2.78
C TYR A 124 7.39 -0.65 3.65
N GLY A 125 7.55 -0.48 4.96
CA GLY A 125 6.52 -0.81 5.95
C GLY A 125 5.65 0.40 6.30
N TRP A 126 4.45 0.14 6.76
CA TRP A 126 3.48 1.12 7.24
C TRP A 126 2.67 0.54 8.40
N ALA A 127 2.28 1.38 9.33
CA ALA A 127 1.62 1.00 10.58
C ALA A 127 0.25 1.66 10.73
N SER A 128 -0.47 1.33 11.80
CA SER A 128 -1.74 1.96 12.15
C SER A 128 -1.60 2.92 13.34
N ALA A 129 -2.45 3.95 13.38
CA ALA A 129 -2.50 4.94 14.45
C ALA A 129 -3.90 5.51 14.64
N ILE A 130 -4.07 6.25 15.73
CA ILE A 130 -5.27 7.02 16.04
C ILE A 130 -4.96 8.49 15.74
N CYS A 131 -5.74 9.12 14.87
CA CYS A 131 -5.77 10.56 14.66
C CYS A 131 -6.84 11.16 15.59
N PHE A 132 -6.41 11.84 16.64
CA PHE A 132 -7.28 12.34 17.71
C PHE A 132 -7.43 13.86 17.65
N ASN A 133 -8.64 14.35 17.39
CA ASN A 133 -8.93 15.79 17.35
C ASN A 133 -9.06 16.37 18.75
N THR A 134 -8.13 17.22 19.14
CA THR A 134 -8.03 17.79 20.49
C THR A 134 -9.10 18.83 20.79
N ILE A 135 -9.58 19.56 19.77
CA ILE A 135 -10.64 20.57 19.90
C ILE A 135 -12.00 19.89 20.10
N GLU A 136 -12.36 18.94 19.25
CA GLU A 136 -13.63 18.23 19.33
C GLU A 136 -13.70 17.36 20.60
N ALA A 137 -12.57 16.78 21.01
CA ALA A 137 -12.46 16.05 22.27
C ALA A 137 -12.74 16.94 23.47
N LYS A 138 -12.15 18.14 23.51
CA LYS A 138 -12.37 19.12 24.58
C LYS A 138 -13.83 19.56 24.66
N LYS A 139 -14.46 19.86 23.52
CA LYS A 139 -15.89 20.23 23.45
C LYS A 139 -16.80 19.14 24.01
N SER A 140 -16.44 17.89 23.77
CA SER A 140 -17.21 16.71 24.17
C SER A 140 -16.77 16.10 25.50
N ASN A 141 -15.79 16.68 26.20
CA ASN A 141 -15.16 16.17 27.42
C ASN A 141 -14.69 14.70 27.27
N ILE A 142 -14.06 14.38 26.12
CA ILE A 142 -13.54 13.05 25.81
C ILE A 142 -12.05 12.98 26.17
N PRO A 143 -11.62 12.01 26.98
CA PRO A 143 -10.21 11.86 27.33
C PRO A 143 -9.38 11.43 26.12
N LYS A 144 -8.11 11.86 26.08
CA LYS A 144 -7.16 11.42 25.08
C LYS A 144 -6.90 9.91 25.24
N PRO A 145 -7.09 9.10 24.18
CA PRO A 145 -6.81 7.68 24.24
C PRO A 145 -5.30 7.44 24.23
N VAL A 146 -4.86 6.43 24.97
CA VAL A 146 -3.46 5.92 24.95
C VAL A 146 -3.41 4.48 24.49
N LYS A 147 -4.55 3.78 24.50
CA LYS A 147 -4.74 2.37 24.12
C LYS A 147 -5.85 2.25 23.10
N TRP A 148 -5.82 1.15 22.33
CA TRP A 148 -6.95 0.79 21.46
C TRP A 148 -8.23 0.62 22.26
N THR A 149 -8.12 -0.02 23.44
CA THR A 149 -9.25 -0.28 24.34
C THR A 149 -9.91 0.96 24.89
N ASP A 150 -9.22 2.11 24.95
CA ASP A 150 -9.82 3.38 25.38
C ASP A 150 -10.91 3.86 24.42
N LEU A 151 -10.82 3.50 23.14
CA LEU A 151 -11.85 3.84 22.13
C LEU A 151 -13.18 3.14 22.35
N THR A 152 -13.26 2.18 23.28
CA THR A 152 -14.52 1.52 23.67
C THR A 152 -15.26 2.23 24.80
N LEU A 153 -14.69 3.29 25.37
CA LEU A 153 -15.36 4.09 26.41
C LEU A 153 -16.65 4.73 25.84
N PRO A 154 -17.72 4.78 26.64
CA PRO A 154 -19.03 5.35 26.20
C PRO A 154 -18.94 6.79 25.68
N ALA A 155 -17.96 7.56 26.15
CA ALA A 155 -17.73 8.94 25.70
C ALA A 155 -17.44 9.05 24.19
N PHE A 156 -16.92 7.98 23.55
CA PHE A 156 -16.63 7.94 22.13
C PHE A 156 -17.83 7.54 21.25
N LYS A 157 -19.00 7.28 21.81
CA LYS A 157 -20.18 6.80 21.05
C LYS A 157 -20.50 7.68 19.85
N GLY A 158 -20.44 7.09 18.63
CA GLY A 158 -20.67 7.79 17.37
C GLY A 158 -19.61 8.83 16.99
N LYS A 159 -18.43 8.80 17.62
CA LYS A 159 -17.38 9.81 17.43
C LYS A 159 -16.07 9.23 16.86
N VAL A 160 -16.07 7.95 16.50
CA VAL A 160 -14.94 7.25 15.90
C VAL A 160 -15.26 6.88 14.46
N THR A 161 -14.30 7.03 13.58
CA THR A 161 -14.36 6.51 12.20
C THR A 161 -13.16 5.61 11.93
N MET A 162 -13.36 4.60 11.09
CA MET A 162 -12.35 3.56 10.82
C MET A 162 -12.44 3.13 9.37
N PRO A 163 -11.33 2.68 8.74
CA PRO A 163 -11.40 2.08 7.41
C PRO A 163 -12.12 0.72 7.44
N ASN A 164 -12.93 0.44 6.42
CA ASN A 164 -13.59 -0.85 6.24
C ASN A 164 -12.57 -1.95 5.88
N PRO A 165 -12.41 -3.01 6.68
CA PRO A 165 -11.42 -4.08 6.43
C PRO A 165 -11.64 -4.86 5.13
N ALA A 166 -12.86 -4.85 4.59
CA ALA A 166 -13.18 -5.57 3.36
C ALA A 166 -12.73 -4.83 2.09
N SER A 167 -12.48 -3.52 2.19
CA SER A 167 -12.04 -2.70 1.06
C SER A 167 -10.71 -2.01 1.28
N SER A 168 -10.34 -1.72 2.53
CA SER A 168 -9.12 -1.03 2.90
C SER A 168 -8.11 -1.96 3.58
N GLY A 169 -6.88 -1.99 3.07
CA GLY A 169 -5.77 -2.71 3.71
C GLY A 169 -5.46 -2.18 5.11
N THR A 170 -5.65 -0.88 5.35
CA THR A 170 -5.46 -0.26 6.67
C THR A 170 -6.47 -0.80 7.68
N GLY A 171 -7.74 -0.95 7.28
CA GLY A 171 -8.75 -1.56 8.14
C GLY A 171 -8.44 -3.03 8.43
N LEU A 172 -8.07 -3.80 7.41
CA LEU A 172 -7.74 -5.22 7.56
C LEU A 172 -6.49 -5.42 8.43
N LEU A 173 -5.47 -4.58 8.27
CA LEU A 173 -4.27 -4.57 9.11
C LEU A 173 -4.62 -4.43 10.59
N MET A 174 -5.50 -3.50 10.95
CA MET A 174 -5.93 -3.29 12.34
C MET A 174 -6.63 -4.51 12.92
N VAL A 175 -7.59 -5.07 12.18
CA VAL A 175 -8.33 -6.28 12.61
C VAL A 175 -7.39 -7.45 12.81
N ASN A 176 -6.49 -7.71 11.86
CA ASN A 176 -5.50 -8.78 11.96
C ASN A 176 -4.54 -8.57 13.15
N ALA A 177 -4.14 -7.32 13.39
CA ALA A 177 -3.27 -6.98 14.52
C ALA A 177 -3.96 -7.25 15.85
N TRP A 178 -5.20 -6.82 16.04
CA TRP A 178 -5.94 -7.09 17.27
C TRP A 178 -6.13 -8.58 17.52
N ILE A 179 -6.42 -9.36 16.45
CA ILE A 179 -6.52 -10.82 16.55
C ILE A 179 -5.18 -11.45 16.97
N GLN A 180 -4.07 -11.01 16.38
CA GLN A 180 -2.75 -11.55 16.69
C GLN A 180 -2.22 -11.10 18.07
N MET A 181 -2.58 -9.90 18.54
CA MET A 181 -2.21 -9.41 19.86
C MET A 181 -2.96 -10.10 21.00
N TRP A 182 -4.27 -10.30 20.84
CA TRP A 182 -5.13 -10.67 21.97
C TRP A 182 -5.78 -12.04 21.82
N GLY A 183 -5.66 -12.69 20.68
CA GLY A 183 -6.42 -13.88 20.30
C GLY A 183 -7.81 -13.49 19.76
N GLU A 184 -8.37 -14.40 18.97
CA GLU A 184 -9.58 -14.11 18.17
C GLU A 184 -10.79 -13.72 19.02
N GLU A 185 -11.06 -14.46 20.10
CA GLU A 185 -12.21 -14.21 20.98
C GLU A 185 -12.19 -12.81 21.60
N LYS A 186 -11.03 -12.43 22.19
CA LYS A 186 -10.89 -11.11 22.82
C LYS A 186 -10.91 -9.98 21.78
N ALA A 187 -10.34 -10.22 20.60
CA ALA A 187 -10.34 -9.23 19.52
C ALA A 187 -11.76 -8.97 19.01
N TRP A 188 -12.58 -9.99 18.81
CA TRP A 188 -13.99 -9.81 18.43
C TRP A 188 -14.79 -9.11 19.55
N ALA A 189 -14.59 -9.49 20.80
CA ALA A 189 -15.25 -8.82 21.93
C ALA A 189 -14.87 -7.33 22.04
N PHE A 190 -13.61 -6.99 21.74
CA PHE A 190 -13.18 -5.59 21.64
C PHE A 190 -13.87 -4.88 20.46
N MET A 191 -13.88 -5.49 19.27
CA MET A 191 -14.48 -4.91 18.06
C MET A 191 -16.00 -4.74 18.20
N ASP A 192 -16.70 -5.63 18.89
CA ASP A 192 -18.13 -5.47 19.21
C ASP A 192 -18.38 -4.19 20.01
N LYS A 193 -17.56 -3.92 21.03
CA LYS A 193 -17.65 -2.66 21.81
C LYS A 193 -17.22 -1.45 20.99
N LEU A 194 -16.13 -1.56 20.23
CA LEU A 194 -15.66 -0.48 19.37
C LEU A 194 -16.72 -0.10 18.32
N HIS A 195 -17.41 -1.09 17.75
CA HIS A 195 -18.49 -0.87 16.77
C HIS A 195 -19.62 0.01 17.31
N GLU A 196 -19.95 -0.07 18.58
CA GLU A 196 -20.94 0.82 19.19
C GLU A 196 -20.53 2.30 19.07
N ASN A 197 -19.21 2.57 19.15
CA ASN A 197 -18.63 3.90 19.09
C ASN A 197 -18.29 4.36 17.66
N ILE A 198 -18.20 3.44 16.70
CA ILE A 198 -17.99 3.77 15.29
C ILE A 198 -19.22 4.46 14.72
N ALA A 199 -19.00 5.61 14.07
CA ALA A 199 -20.01 6.31 13.29
C ALA A 199 -20.11 5.76 11.86
N SER A 200 -18.96 5.51 11.20
CA SER A 200 -18.92 4.97 9.86
C SER A 200 -17.60 4.24 9.57
N TYR A 201 -17.65 3.30 8.61
CA TYR A 201 -16.49 2.65 8.04
C TYR A 201 -16.25 3.15 6.62
N SER A 202 -15.08 3.77 6.38
CA SER A 202 -14.73 4.34 5.07
C SER A 202 -14.02 3.34 4.16
N HIS A 203 -14.13 3.51 2.83
CA HIS A 203 -13.42 2.66 1.88
C HIS A 203 -11.95 3.06 1.67
N SER A 204 -11.49 4.17 2.26
CA SER A 204 -10.12 4.66 2.21
C SER A 204 -9.43 4.51 3.57
N GLY A 205 -8.15 4.12 3.57
CA GLY A 205 -7.32 4.06 4.77
C GLY A 205 -6.95 5.44 5.33
N ASP A 206 -6.93 6.46 4.47
CA ASP A 206 -6.53 7.83 4.80
C ASP A 206 -7.69 8.68 5.34
N LYS A 207 -8.90 8.47 4.79
CA LYS A 207 -10.09 9.29 5.06
C LYS A 207 -10.43 9.46 6.54
N PRO A 208 -10.34 8.45 7.42
CA PRO A 208 -10.66 8.64 8.83
C PRO A 208 -9.81 9.70 9.52
N CYS A 209 -8.51 9.78 9.19
CA CYS A 209 -7.65 10.82 9.75
C CYS A 209 -7.97 12.21 9.20
N GLU A 210 -8.31 12.30 7.92
CA GLU A 210 -8.76 13.55 7.29
C GLU A 210 -10.04 14.06 7.93
N GLN A 211 -10.99 13.17 8.16
CA GLN A 211 -12.26 13.48 8.83
C GLN A 211 -12.05 13.93 10.29
N ALA A 212 -11.17 13.26 11.02
CA ALA A 212 -10.80 13.71 12.37
C ALA A 212 -10.12 15.08 12.32
N GLY A 213 -9.22 15.31 11.34
CA GLY A 213 -8.56 16.59 11.13
C GLY A 213 -9.53 17.73 10.81
N ALA A 214 -10.56 17.45 10.03
CA ALA A 214 -11.64 18.40 9.70
C ALA A 214 -12.64 18.62 10.85
N GLY A 215 -12.55 17.85 11.94
CA GLY A 215 -13.47 17.94 13.08
C GLY A 215 -14.82 17.23 12.87
N GLU A 216 -14.95 16.38 11.85
CA GLU A 216 -16.17 15.58 11.66
C GLU A 216 -16.31 14.51 12.76
N TYR A 217 -15.18 13.97 13.21
CA TYR A 217 -15.09 12.98 14.29
C TYR A 217 -14.00 13.32 15.29
N VAL A 218 -14.13 12.81 16.51
CA VAL A 218 -13.12 12.98 17.56
C VAL A 218 -11.89 12.10 17.29
N ALA A 219 -12.11 10.89 16.78
CA ALA A 219 -11.04 9.97 16.48
C ALA A 219 -11.21 9.30 15.11
N GLY A 220 -10.13 9.26 14.34
CA GLY A 220 -10.04 8.55 13.08
C GLY A 220 -8.92 7.51 13.14
N LEU A 221 -9.23 6.24 12.87
CA LEU A 221 -8.23 5.19 12.81
C LEU A 221 -7.61 5.18 11.41
N SER A 222 -6.29 5.36 11.30
CA SER A 222 -5.62 5.56 10.01
C SER A 222 -4.12 5.22 10.10
N LEU A 223 -3.30 5.97 9.37
CA LEU A 223 -1.85 5.80 9.28
C LEU A 223 -1.12 6.95 10.01
N PRO A 224 -0.02 6.70 10.72
CA PRO A 224 0.79 7.74 11.36
C PRO A 224 1.23 8.82 10.37
N VAL A 225 1.69 8.41 9.18
CA VAL A 225 2.13 9.33 8.11
C VAL A 225 0.98 10.23 7.63
N ARG A 226 -0.23 9.71 7.47
CA ARG A 226 -1.39 10.51 7.12
C ARG A 226 -1.69 11.52 8.22
N GLY A 227 -1.66 11.07 9.47
CA GLY A 227 -1.83 11.94 10.63
C GLY A 227 -0.80 13.07 10.69
N GLY A 228 0.47 12.75 10.46
CA GLY A 228 1.54 13.75 10.38
C GLY A 228 1.28 14.81 9.31
N LYS A 229 0.89 14.40 8.09
CA LYS A 229 0.55 15.32 6.99
C LYS A 229 -0.65 16.21 7.33
N VAL A 230 -1.71 15.65 7.88
CA VAL A 230 -2.92 16.38 8.29
C VAL A 230 -2.60 17.39 9.39
N LYS A 231 -1.78 17.00 10.36
CA LYS A 231 -1.32 17.90 11.44
C LYS A 231 -0.41 19.00 10.93
N THR A 232 0.54 18.70 10.04
CA THR A 232 1.43 19.68 9.41
C THR A 232 0.64 20.70 8.57
N ALA A 233 -0.50 20.29 8.00
CA ALA A 233 -1.43 21.19 7.32
C ALA A 233 -2.27 22.08 8.28
N GLY A 234 -2.04 22.01 9.60
CA GLY A 234 -2.66 22.85 10.61
C GLY A 234 -3.87 22.25 11.32
N ALA A 235 -4.22 20.99 11.07
CA ALA A 235 -5.34 20.37 11.77
C ALA A 235 -5.03 20.14 13.26
N PRO A 236 -5.99 20.34 14.17
CA PRO A 236 -5.80 20.22 15.62
C PRO A 236 -5.85 18.76 16.08
N ILE A 237 -5.01 17.92 15.51
CA ILE A 237 -4.95 16.51 15.85
C ILE A 237 -3.65 16.10 16.53
N GLU A 238 -3.73 15.06 17.35
CA GLU A 238 -2.58 14.28 17.79
C GLU A 238 -2.58 12.92 17.09
N VAL A 239 -1.37 12.46 16.71
CA VAL A 239 -1.15 11.14 16.14
C VAL A 239 -0.69 10.21 17.25
N ILE A 240 -1.48 9.20 17.56
CA ILE A 240 -1.27 8.33 18.72
C ILE A 240 -1.02 6.91 18.22
N VAL A 241 0.11 6.33 18.59
CA VAL A 241 0.40 4.91 18.45
C VAL A 241 0.07 4.24 19.79
N ALA A 242 -0.85 3.31 19.78
CA ALA A 242 -1.36 2.69 21.00
C ALA A 242 -0.26 1.98 21.82
N GLU A 243 -0.38 2.03 23.13
CA GLU A 243 0.60 1.41 24.04
C GLU A 243 0.62 -0.11 23.95
N GLU A 244 -0.52 -0.74 23.63
CA GLU A 244 -0.60 -2.20 23.44
C GLU A 244 0.19 -2.70 22.23
N GLY A 245 0.57 -1.81 21.33
CA GLY A 245 1.24 -2.11 20.09
C GLY A 245 0.40 -1.69 18.88
N THR A 246 1.02 -1.72 17.71
CA THR A 246 0.37 -1.39 16.45
C THR A 246 0.61 -2.48 15.42
N GLY A 247 -0.44 -2.77 14.63
CA GLY A 247 -0.31 -3.57 13.44
C GLY A 247 0.50 -2.84 12.38
N TRP A 248 1.16 -3.61 11.55
CA TRP A 248 1.91 -3.11 10.41
C TRP A 248 1.85 -4.11 9.25
N ASP A 249 2.07 -3.61 8.05
CA ASP A 249 2.23 -4.40 6.83
C ASP A 249 3.31 -3.72 5.98
N MET A 250 3.69 -4.32 4.88
CA MET A 250 4.60 -3.70 3.94
C MET A 250 3.96 -3.54 2.57
N GLN A 251 4.38 -2.50 1.84
CA GLN A 251 4.07 -2.37 0.44
C GLN A 251 5.03 -3.26 -0.34
N VAL A 252 4.47 -4.11 -1.17
CA VAL A 252 5.19 -5.08 -1.98
C VAL A 252 4.83 -4.94 -3.45
N SER A 253 5.74 -5.33 -4.33
CA SER A 253 5.54 -5.26 -5.78
C SER A 253 5.90 -6.57 -6.45
N ALA A 254 5.24 -6.86 -7.57
CA ALA A 254 5.44 -8.08 -8.35
C ALA A 254 5.11 -7.86 -9.83
N ILE A 255 5.72 -8.65 -10.70
CA ILE A 255 5.37 -8.74 -12.11
C ILE A 255 4.22 -9.74 -12.25
N LEU A 256 3.16 -9.38 -12.98
CA LEU A 256 2.07 -10.29 -13.29
C LEU A 256 2.46 -11.26 -14.42
N LYS A 257 2.01 -12.50 -14.29
CA LYS A 257 2.19 -13.53 -15.32
C LYS A 257 1.40 -13.12 -16.57
N GLY A 258 2.05 -13.22 -17.74
CA GLY A 258 1.45 -12.82 -19.01
C GLY A 258 1.65 -11.34 -19.35
N SER A 259 2.47 -10.60 -18.59
CA SER A 259 2.91 -9.24 -18.95
C SER A 259 3.43 -9.21 -20.38
N LYS A 260 2.91 -8.28 -21.19
CA LYS A 260 3.37 -8.04 -22.56
C LYS A 260 4.56 -7.10 -22.64
N ASN A 261 4.87 -6.42 -21.52
CA ASN A 261 5.92 -5.42 -21.39
C ASN A 261 6.96 -5.87 -20.33
N LEU A 262 7.39 -7.15 -20.41
CA LEU A 262 8.20 -7.78 -19.36
C LEU A 262 9.51 -7.05 -19.06
N GLU A 263 10.21 -6.55 -20.08
CA GLU A 263 11.47 -5.85 -19.87
C GLU A 263 11.27 -4.49 -19.17
N ASP A 264 10.25 -3.73 -19.55
CA ASP A 264 9.89 -2.49 -18.86
C ASP A 264 9.39 -2.77 -17.42
N ALA A 265 8.66 -3.87 -17.22
CA ALA A 265 8.24 -4.33 -15.91
C ALA A 265 9.45 -4.63 -14.99
N LYS A 266 10.49 -5.28 -15.51
CA LYS A 266 11.73 -5.52 -14.78
C LYS A 266 12.43 -4.22 -14.39
N VAL A 267 12.48 -3.24 -15.30
CA VAL A 267 13.05 -1.92 -15.01
C VAL A 267 12.30 -1.24 -13.86
N LEU A 268 10.96 -1.29 -13.86
CA LEU A 268 10.17 -0.75 -12.75
C LEU A 268 10.44 -1.51 -11.43
N MET A 269 10.59 -2.83 -11.48
CA MET A 269 10.93 -3.63 -10.28
C MET A 269 12.32 -3.32 -9.74
N ASP A 270 13.33 -3.13 -10.63
CA ASP A 270 14.68 -2.70 -10.23
C ASP A 270 14.63 -1.32 -9.57
N TRP A 271 13.88 -0.39 -10.16
CA TRP A 271 13.68 0.94 -9.59
C TRP A 271 12.97 0.89 -8.24
N ALA A 272 11.97 0.02 -8.09
CA ALA A 272 11.18 -0.10 -6.86
C ALA A 272 12.02 -0.37 -5.61
N ILE A 273 13.21 -0.97 -5.76
CA ILE A 273 14.15 -1.22 -4.66
C ILE A 273 15.45 -0.44 -4.79
N SER A 274 15.52 0.54 -5.69
CA SER A 274 16.69 1.42 -5.87
C SER A 274 16.89 2.37 -4.68
N ASN A 275 18.07 2.95 -4.54
CA ASN A 275 18.33 3.98 -3.53
C ASN A 275 17.41 5.19 -3.71
N GLU A 276 17.17 5.61 -4.97
CA GLU A 276 16.26 6.70 -5.31
C GLU A 276 14.84 6.44 -4.77
N ALA A 277 14.29 5.26 -5.04
CA ALA A 277 12.98 4.89 -4.54
C ALA A 277 12.95 4.77 -3.01
N MET A 278 13.98 4.17 -2.39
CA MET A 278 14.06 4.04 -0.94
C MET A 278 14.10 5.39 -0.22
N GLU A 279 14.79 6.40 -0.78
CA GLU A 279 14.77 7.76 -0.22
C GLU A 279 13.38 8.40 -0.31
N LEU A 280 12.65 8.18 -1.41
CA LEU A 280 11.26 8.64 -1.54
C LEU A 280 10.35 7.95 -0.53
N TYR A 281 10.51 6.63 -0.36
CA TYR A 281 9.74 5.88 0.63
C TYR A 281 10.05 6.36 2.04
N GLY A 282 11.31 6.55 2.40
CA GLY A 282 11.71 7.03 3.73
C GLY A 282 11.18 8.42 4.10
N ARG A 283 10.78 9.23 3.11
CA ARG A 283 10.11 10.53 3.31
C ARG A 283 8.58 10.39 3.47
N ASN A 284 8.02 9.21 3.21
CA ASN A 284 6.58 8.98 3.14
C ASN A 284 6.12 7.73 3.90
N SER A 285 7.02 7.03 4.60
CA SER A 285 6.72 5.82 5.37
C SER A 285 7.59 5.74 6.62
N GLU A 286 7.22 4.85 7.53
CA GLU A 286 7.90 4.68 8.82
C GLU A 286 9.18 3.86 8.72
N VAL A 287 9.19 2.85 7.84
CA VAL A 287 10.30 1.88 7.70
C VAL A 287 10.50 1.55 6.22
N THR A 288 11.73 1.49 5.77
CA THR A 288 12.11 1.11 4.39
C THR A 288 12.81 -0.24 4.35
N ALA A 289 12.68 -0.96 3.23
CA ALA A 289 13.30 -2.27 3.05
C ALA A 289 14.84 -2.22 3.04
N VAL A 290 15.41 -1.08 2.68
CA VAL A 290 16.82 -0.73 2.86
C VAL A 290 16.88 0.52 3.71
N PRO A 291 17.65 0.56 4.80
CA PRO A 291 17.78 1.77 5.63
C PRO A 291 18.28 2.96 4.82
N VAL A 292 17.62 4.11 4.96
CA VAL A 292 17.99 5.37 4.31
C VAL A 292 18.12 6.50 5.31
N LYS A 293 19.02 7.45 5.02
CA LYS A 293 19.19 8.67 5.80
C LYS A 293 18.39 9.80 5.13
N VAL A 294 17.15 9.96 5.53
CA VAL A 294 16.29 11.06 5.08
C VAL A 294 15.79 11.86 6.29
N PRO A 295 15.39 13.13 6.10
CA PRO A 295 14.75 13.88 7.17
C PRO A 295 13.54 13.14 7.72
N LYS A 296 13.39 13.11 9.03
CA LYS A 296 12.21 12.54 9.68
C LYS A 296 10.96 13.32 9.25
N MET A 297 9.87 12.60 9.06
CA MET A 297 8.57 13.21 8.76
C MET A 297 8.09 14.05 9.96
N GLU A 298 7.70 15.28 9.68
CA GLU A 298 7.20 16.19 10.69
C GLU A 298 5.86 15.67 11.27
N ASN A 299 5.67 15.87 12.57
CA ASN A 299 4.46 15.47 13.30
C ASN A 299 4.10 13.96 13.24
N VAL A 300 5.02 13.11 12.81
CA VAL A 300 4.88 11.65 12.88
C VAL A 300 5.58 11.13 14.12
N PRO A 301 4.95 10.26 14.95
CA PRO A 301 5.61 9.67 16.12
C PRO A 301 6.90 8.93 15.73
N THR A 302 7.94 9.07 16.54
CA THR A 302 9.26 8.47 16.24
C THR A 302 9.45 7.06 16.78
N ASN A 303 8.54 6.60 17.65
CA ASN A 303 8.60 5.30 18.32
C ASN A 303 7.71 4.23 17.68
N ILE A 304 7.31 4.41 16.41
CA ILE A 304 6.39 3.50 15.72
C ILE A 304 7.00 2.10 15.61
N ALA A 305 8.28 2.01 15.19
CA ALA A 305 8.96 0.74 15.01
C ALA A 305 9.03 -0.10 16.30
N GLU A 306 9.16 0.56 17.46
CA GLU A 306 9.19 -0.06 18.77
C GLU A 306 7.82 -0.62 19.20
N LYS A 307 6.75 -0.06 18.62
CA LYS A 307 5.36 -0.46 18.88
C LYS A 307 4.81 -1.45 17.86
N MET A 308 5.52 -1.72 16.77
CA MET A 308 5.13 -2.72 15.79
C MET A 308 5.12 -4.11 16.42
N ILE A 309 3.97 -4.79 16.35
CA ILE A 309 3.85 -6.17 16.83
C ILE A 309 4.54 -7.15 15.88
N LYS A 310 4.84 -8.36 16.37
CA LYS A 310 5.24 -9.45 15.47
C LYS A 310 4.04 -9.91 14.67
N VAL A 311 4.03 -9.67 13.37
CA VAL A 311 2.96 -10.09 12.46
C VAL A 311 3.33 -11.41 11.79
N ASP A 312 2.42 -12.38 11.83
CA ASP A 312 2.47 -13.61 11.03
C ASP A 312 1.75 -13.36 9.69
N PHE A 313 2.50 -13.01 8.66
CA PHE A 313 1.97 -12.75 7.32
C PHE A 313 1.45 -14.01 6.62
N ASP A 314 1.99 -15.19 6.93
CA ASP A 314 1.48 -16.47 6.39
C ASP A 314 0.07 -16.74 6.95
N TRP A 315 -0.14 -16.46 8.25
CA TRP A 315 -1.45 -16.51 8.87
C TRP A 315 -2.42 -15.49 8.24
N VAL A 316 -1.97 -14.24 8.05
CA VAL A 316 -2.81 -13.20 7.42
C VAL A 316 -3.25 -13.65 6.02
N ALA A 317 -2.33 -14.14 5.19
CA ALA A 317 -2.66 -14.61 3.84
C ALA A 317 -3.68 -15.75 3.84
N LYS A 318 -3.56 -16.67 4.79
CA LYS A 318 -4.46 -17.83 4.93
C LYS A 318 -5.85 -17.44 5.43
N GLU A 319 -5.92 -16.56 6.44
CA GLU A 319 -7.16 -16.32 7.20
C GLU A 319 -7.91 -15.05 6.74
N GLN A 320 -7.31 -14.16 5.95
CA GLN A 320 -7.91 -12.87 5.61
C GLN A 320 -9.33 -12.97 5.03
N SER A 321 -9.61 -13.96 4.19
CA SER A 321 -10.95 -14.13 3.60
C SER A 321 -11.99 -14.45 4.65
N ARG A 322 -11.66 -15.35 5.60
CA ARG A 322 -12.52 -15.71 6.73
C ARG A 322 -12.73 -14.53 7.68
N VAL A 323 -11.64 -13.85 8.04
CA VAL A 323 -11.68 -12.66 8.91
C VAL A 323 -12.54 -11.57 8.30
N VAL A 324 -12.38 -11.27 7.01
CA VAL A 324 -13.19 -10.27 6.30
C VAL A 324 -14.67 -10.69 6.25
N ALA A 325 -14.97 -11.97 6.00
CA ALA A 325 -16.34 -12.46 5.97
C ALA A 325 -17.01 -12.30 7.34
N GLU A 326 -16.32 -12.67 8.42
CA GLU A 326 -16.84 -12.52 9.79
C GLU A 326 -17.00 -11.06 10.17
N TRP A 327 -16.05 -10.20 9.81
CA TRP A 327 -16.16 -8.76 10.04
C TRP A 327 -17.38 -8.17 9.32
N ARG A 328 -17.61 -8.51 8.04
CA ARG A 328 -18.81 -8.07 7.28
C ARG A 328 -20.09 -8.49 7.95
N ARG A 329 -20.15 -9.77 8.36
CA ARG A 329 -21.34 -10.31 9.05
C ARG A 329 -21.71 -9.51 10.30
N ARG A 330 -20.70 -9.01 11.05
CA ARG A 330 -20.91 -8.27 12.30
C ARG A 330 -21.15 -6.77 12.09
N TYR A 331 -20.42 -6.11 11.19
CA TYR A 331 -20.22 -4.67 11.26
C TYR A 331 -20.48 -3.89 9.97
N ASP A 332 -20.74 -4.54 8.83
CA ASP A 332 -20.83 -3.86 7.52
C ASP A 332 -22.00 -2.89 7.39
N ASN A 333 -22.96 -2.93 8.30
CA ASN A 333 -24.14 -2.07 8.36
C ASN A 333 -23.85 -0.58 8.59
N LYS A 334 -22.63 -0.22 9.05
CA LYS A 334 -22.15 1.16 9.19
C LYS A 334 -21.15 1.55 8.10
N SER A 335 -20.98 0.75 7.07
CA SER A 335 -20.09 1.08 5.95
C SER A 335 -20.68 2.18 5.09
N GLU A 336 -19.84 3.12 4.65
CA GLU A 336 -20.25 4.15 3.70
C GLU A 336 -20.68 3.51 2.37
N PRO A 337 -21.61 4.14 1.61
CA PRO A 337 -22.00 3.66 0.30
C PRO A 337 -20.78 3.59 -0.65
N ARG A 338 -20.73 2.55 -1.48
CA ARG A 338 -19.75 2.49 -2.59
C ARG A 338 -20.18 3.49 -3.66
N LYS A 339 -19.25 4.32 -4.07
CA LYS A 339 -19.44 5.23 -5.22
C LYS A 339 -19.33 4.47 -6.54
#